data_edbb86aa09809b2edbb282178e7c3f18
#
_entry.id   edbb86aa09809b2edbb282178e7c3f18
#
_cell.length_a   1.000
_cell.length_b   1.000
_cell.length_c   1.000
_cell.angle_alpha   90.00
_cell.angle_beta   90.00
_cell.angle_gamma   90.00
#
_symmetry.space_group_name_H-M   'P 1'
#
loop_
_entity.id
_entity.type
_entity.pdbx_description
1 polymer ?
#
loop_
_entity_poly.entity_id
_entity_poly.type
_entity_poly.pdbx_seq_one_letter_code
_entity_poly.pdbx_strand_id
1 'polypeptide(L)'
;KKPLIGLTLDLETTKSYSKFPWYAIRENYCSSISKLGGIPIPLSYDLKSINTFLDLLDGCIITGGAFDIDPSYFSEKKKFKSVTTKDLRTKFEIKLCNELLKKNLPTLGICGGQQLINVIYGGSLVQDIESEIKTSA
;
A
#
# COMPACT_ATOMS: atom_id res chain seq x y z
N LYS A 1 11.58 2.65 24.73
CA LYS A 1 10.32 2.17 24.15
C LYS A 1 10.56 1.72 22.71
N LYS A 2 10.07 0.54 22.35
CA LYS A 2 10.18 0.04 20.97
C LYS A 2 9.18 0.78 20.06
N PRO A 3 9.59 1.23 18.88
CA PRO A 3 8.69 1.91 17.96
C PRO A 3 7.61 0.97 17.41
N LEU A 4 6.38 1.47 17.32
CA LEU A 4 5.25 0.79 16.70
C LEU A 4 5.17 1.18 15.23
N ILE A 5 5.36 0.21 14.33
CA ILE A 5 5.39 0.45 12.89
C ILE A 5 4.16 -0.18 12.22
N GLY A 6 3.30 0.67 11.69
CA GLY A 6 2.14 0.22 10.94
C GLY A 6 2.52 -0.42 9.61
N LEU A 7 1.76 -1.44 9.21
CA LEU A 7 1.92 -2.13 7.94
C LEU A 7 0.58 -2.21 7.23
N THR A 8 0.53 -1.76 5.98
CA THR A 8 -0.67 -1.99 5.17
C THR A 8 -0.74 -3.44 4.70
N LEU A 9 -1.95 -3.94 4.55
CA LEU A 9 -2.24 -5.31 4.20
C LEU A 9 -2.79 -5.41 2.77
N ASP A 10 -2.71 -6.58 2.20
CA ASP A 10 -3.51 -6.95 1.05
C ASP A 10 -4.86 -7.51 1.49
N LEU A 11 -5.88 -7.36 0.67
CA LEU A 11 -7.18 -7.98 0.88
C LEU A 11 -7.40 -9.01 -0.23
N GLU A 12 -7.44 -10.27 0.16
CA GLU A 12 -7.65 -11.38 -0.75
C GLU A 12 -9.12 -11.82 -0.72
N THR A 13 -9.68 -11.96 -1.89
CA THR A 13 -11.07 -12.43 -2.09
C THR A 13 -11.13 -13.80 -2.77
N THR A 14 -9.98 -14.35 -3.17
CA THR A 14 -9.88 -15.68 -3.75
C THR A 14 -10.18 -16.75 -2.69
N LYS A 15 -10.86 -17.81 -3.10
CA LYS A 15 -11.23 -18.92 -2.20
C LYS A 15 -10.09 -19.94 -2.02
N SER A 16 -8.85 -19.48 -1.84
CA SER A 16 -7.68 -20.35 -1.69
C SER A 16 -7.44 -20.75 -0.23
N TYR A 17 -7.23 -19.77 0.64
CA TYR A 17 -7.02 -20.00 2.07
C TYR A 17 -8.34 -20.05 2.85
N SER A 18 -9.29 -19.18 2.50
CA SER A 18 -10.59 -19.05 3.16
C SER A 18 -11.69 -18.80 2.13
N LYS A 19 -12.90 -19.27 2.41
CA LYS A 19 -14.09 -18.91 1.64
C LYS A 19 -14.58 -17.48 1.89
N PHE A 20 -14.11 -16.85 2.97
CA PHE A 20 -14.37 -15.44 3.29
C PHE A 20 -13.17 -14.58 2.88
N PRO A 21 -13.37 -13.29 2.56
CA PRO A 21 -12.27 -12.36 2.38
C PRO A 21 -11.32 -12.34 3.59
N TRP A 22 -10.03 -12.20 3.33
CA TRP A 22 -9.01 -12.24 4.38
C TRP A 22 -7.87 -11.28 4.07
N TYR A 23 -7.29 -10.71 5.13
CA TYR A 23 -6.10 -9.88 5.01
C TYR A 23 -4.84 -10.73 4.92
N ALA A 24 -3.89 -10.27 4.12
CA ALA A 24 -2.63 -10.94 3.91
C ALA A 24 -1.45 -9.99 3.94
N ILE A 25 -0.32 -10.48 4.41
CA ILE A 25 0.97 -9.83 4.34
C ILE A 25 2.06 -10.90 4.28
N ARG A 26 3.12 -10.64 3.53
CA ARG A 26 4.29 -11.52 3.56
C ARG A 26 4.98 -11.40 4.92
N GLU A 27 5.35 -12.54 5.48
CA GLU A 27 5.96 -12.64 6.83
C GLU A 27 7.20 -11.75 6.97
N ASN A 28 8.03 -11.65 5.93
CA ASN A 28 9.29 -10.93 5.98
C ASN A 28 9.14 -9.41 6.20
N TYR A 29 7.98 -8.81 5.95
CA TYR A 29 7.71 -7.43 6.38
C TYR A 29 7.75 -7.32 7.91
N CYS A 30 7.04 -8.22 8.58
CA CYS A 30 6.98 -8.23 10.04
C CYS A 30 8.33 -8.58 10.67
N SER A 31 8.98 -9.63 10.19
CA SER A 31 10.27 -10.07 10.74
C SER A 31 11.39 -9.05 10.53
N SER A 32 11.37 -8.30 9.42
CA SER A 32 12.35 -7.24 9.18
C SER A 32 12.26 -6.12 10.22
N ILE A 33 11.04 -5.70 10.55
CA ILE A 33 10.80 -4.69 11.59
C ILE A 33 11.24 -5.21 12.94
N SER A 34 10.86 -6.45 13.28
CA SER A 34 11.20 -7.06 14.57
C SER A 34 12.70 -7.21 14.77
N LYS A 35 13.44 -7.60 13.74
CA LYS A 35 14.92 -7.70 13.76
C LYS A 35 15.61 -6.37 14.04
N LEU A 36 14.99 -5.26 13.64
CA LEU A 36 15.51 -3.91 13.88
C LEU A 36 14.99 -3.31 15.21
N GLY A 37 14.28 -4.09 16.02
CA GLY A 37 13.82 -3.68 17.34
C GLY A 37 12.49 -2.94 17.35
N GLY A 38 11.77 -2.87 16.22
CA GLY A 38 10.42 -2.34 16.16
C GLY A 38 9.35 -3.39 16.43
N ILE A 39 8.12 -2.95 16.56
CA ILE A 39 6.93 -3.81 16.68
C ILE A 39 6.07 -3.62 15.43
N PRO A 40 5.88 -4.65 14.60
CA PRO A 40 5.02 -4.57 13.42
C PRO A 40 3.54 -4.61 13.82
N ILE A 41 2.76 -3.66 13.31
CA ILE A 41 1.33 -3.53 13.57
C ILE A 41 0.57 -3.58 12.24
N PRO A 42 0.00 -4.73 11.84
CA PRO A 42 -0.86 -4.82 10.67
C PRO A 42 -2.14 -3.97 10.83
N LEU A 43 -2.53 -3.25 9.79
CA LEU A 43 -3.66 -2.32 9.81
C LEU A 43 -4.81 -2.84 8.94
N SER A 44 -6.00 -2.97 9.53
CA SER A 44 -7.22 -3.24 8.78
C SER A 44 -7.68 -2.02 7.97
N TYR A 45 -8.57 -2.23 6.96
CA TYR A 45 -9.09 -1.15 6.12
C TYR A 45 -10.22 -0.35 6.80
N ASP A 46 -10.09 -0.08 8.07
CA ASP A 46 -11.04 0.75 8.79
C ASP A 46 -10.72 2.25 8.59
N LEU A 47 -11.41 2.85 7.64
CA LEU A 47 -11.23 4.27 7.31
C LEU A 47 -11.53 5.21 8.49
N LYS A 48 -12.42 4.79 9.40
CA LYS A 48 -12.79 5.60 10.56
C LYS A 48 -11.74 5.58 11.66
N SER A 49 -10.91 4.54 11.70
CA SER A 49 -9.88 4.36 12.72
C SER A 49 -8.51 4.91 12.33
N ILE A 50 -8.36 5.51 11.15
CA ILE A 50 -7.06 6.01 10.67
C ILE A 50 -6.41 6.95 11.68
N ASN A 51 -7.14 7.93 12.21
CA ASN A 51 -6.58 8.85 13.19
C ASN A 51 -6.12 8.15 14.47
N THR A 52 -6.87 7.16 14.93
CA THR A 52 -6.50 6.34 16.09
C THR A 52 -5.23 5.53 15.80
N PHE A 53 -5.11 4.94 14.62
CA PHE A 53 -3.87 4.26 14.22
C PHE A 53 -2.68 5.22 14.28
N LEU A 54 -2.82 6.43 13.72
CA LEU A 54 -1.74 7.40 13.69
C LEU A 54 -1.34 7.93 15.07
N ASP A 55 -2.26 7.95 16.02
CA ASP A 55 -1.95 8.33 17.39
C ASP A 55 -1.16 7.24 18.14
N LEU A 56 -1.25 6.00 17.68
CA LEU A 56 -0.54 4.87 18.26
C LEU A 56 0.82 4.59 17.61
N LEU A 57 0.98 4.93 16.32
CA LEU A 57 2.13 4.54 15.53
C LEU A 57 3.27 5.57 15.59
N ASP A 58 4.50 5.07 15.56
CA ASP A 58 5.71 5.87 15.42
C ASP A 58 6.16 6.00 13.94
N GLY A 59 5.61 5.19 13.06
CA GLY A 59 5.85 5.22 11.62
C GLY A 59 5.00 4.19 10.88
N CYS A 60 5.06 4.20 9.56
CA CYS A 60 4.27 3.28 8.74
C CYS A 60 5.02 2.83 7.49
N ILE A 61 4.79 1.59 7.09
CA ILE A 61 5.23 1.04 5.80
C ILE A 61 4.00 0.78 4.94
N ILE A 62 3.98 1.39 3.77
CA ILE A 62 3.01 1.08 2.71
C ILE A 62 3.60 -0.04 1.88
N THR A 63 3.02 -1.22 1.98
CA THR A 63 3.57 -2.45 1.41
C THR A 63 3.26 -2.58 -0.08
N GLY A 64 3.99 -3.46 -0.74
CA GLY A 64 3.77 -3.81 -2.14
C GLY A 64 2.69 -4.88 -2.34
N GLY A 65 2.54 -5.31 -3.58
CA GLY A 65 1.61 -6.35 -3.98
C GLY A 65 1.49 -6.44 -5.50
N ALA A 66 0.87 -7.51 -5.98
CA ALA A 66 0.67 -7.77 -7.41
C ALA A 66 -0.63 -7.11 -7.89
N PHE A 67 -0.70 -5.80 -7.85
CA PHE A 67 -1.83 -5.01 -8.33
C PHE A 67 -1.34 -3.65 -8.82
N ASP A 68 -2.20 -2.98 -9.59
CA ASP A 68 -1.94 -1.65 -10.13
C ASP A 68 -2.81 -0.61 -9.43
N ILE A 69 -2.32 0.63 -9.40
CA ILE A 69 -3.13 1.77 -9.00
C ILE A 69 -4.01 2.16 -10.19
N ASP A 70 -5.31 2.35 -9.93
CA ASP A 70 -6.23 2.77 -10.97
C ASP A 70 -5.72 4.06 -11.65
N PRO A 71 -5.55 4.06 -12.99
CA PRO A 71 -5.04 5.21 -13.70
C PRO A 71 -5.84 6.49 -13.51
N SER A 72 -7.10 6.41 -13.11
CA SER A 72 -7.92 7.58 -12.78
C SER A 72 -7.33 8.44 -11.66
N TYR A 73 -6.55 7.85 -10.76
CA TYR A 73 -5.87 8.59 -9.69
C TYR A 73 -4.75 9.50 -10.19
N PHE A 74 -4.25 9.29 -11.40
CA PHE A 74 -3.31 10.18 -12.08
C PHE A 74 -3.84 10.72 -13.42
N SER A 75 -5.17 10.89 -13.49
CA SER A 75 -5.89 11.55 -14.61
C SER A 75 -5.72 10.84 -15.96
N GLU A 76 -5.55 9.54 -15.94
CA GLU A 76 -5.47 8.72 -17.14
C GLU A 76 -6.62 7.71 -17.22
N LYS A 77 -6.91 7.24 -18.43
CA LYS A 77 -7.80 6.10 -18.65
C LYS A 77 -7.00 4.82 -18.67
N LYS A 78 -7.61 3.71 -18.24
CA LYS A 78 -7.03 2.37 -18.37
C LYS A 78 -6.77 2.08 -19.85
N LYS A 79 -5.51 1.85 -20.21
CA LYS A 79 -5.05 1.59 -21.58
C LYS A 79 -4.90 0.11 -21.91
N PHE A 80 -4.64 -0.74 -20.92
CA PHE A 80 -4.29 -2.14 -21.13
C PHE A 80 -5.14 -3.06 -20.27
N LYS A 81 -5.42 -4.25 -20.81
CA LYS A 81 -6.15 -5.30 -20.08
C LYS A 81 -5.34 -5.88 -18.91
N SER A 82 -4.00 -5.75 -18.96
CA SER A 82 -3.09 -6.18 -17.90
C SER A 82 -3.23 -5.37 -16.61
N VAL A 83 -3.77 -4.17 -16.66
CA VAL A 83 -4.00 -3.33 -15.48
C VAL A 83 -5.07 -3.97 -14.60
N THR A 84 -4.66 -4.41 -13.41
CA THR A 84 -5.52 -5.06 -12.42
C THR A 84 -5.49 -4.27 -11.12
N THR A 85 -6.63 -3.76 -10.68
CA THR A 85 -6.73 -2.86 -9.53
C THR A 85 -7.29 -3.55 -8.29
N LYS A 86 -6.96 -2.99 -7.12
CA LYS A 86 -7.56 -3.34 -5.82
C LYS A 86 -8.09 -2.05 -5.16
N ASP A 87 -9.29 -1.66 -5.55
CA ASP A 87 -9.82 -0.33 -5.24
C ASP A 87 -10.02 -0.06 -3.75
N LEU A 88 -10.46 -1.06 -2.98
CA LEU A 88 -10.61 -0.93 -1.53
C LEU A 88 -9.26 -0.66 -0.84
N ARG A 89 -8.23 -1.38 -1.25
CA ARG A 89 -6.87 -1.20 -0.75
C ARG A 89 -6.35 0.19 -1.08
N THR A 90 -6.45 0.59 -2.33
CA THR A 90 -5.97 1.89 -2.80
C THR A 90 -6.69 3.04 -2.09
N LYS A 91 -8.00 2.95 -1.93
CA LYS A 91 -8.78 3.96 -1.21
C LYS A 91 -8.33 4.11 0.25
N PHE A 92 -8.12 3.00 0.95
CA PHE A 92 -7.62 3.01 2.32
C PHE A 92 -6.20 3.59 2.39
N GLU A 93 -5.29 3.10 1.54
CA GLU A 93 -3.89 3.52 1.56
C GLU A 93 -3.70 4.99 1.19
N ILE A 94 -4.47 5.53 0.25
CA ILE A 94 -4.45 6.96 -0.08
C ILE A 94 -4.84 7.80 1.13
N LYS A 95 -5.94 7.45 1.79
CA LYS A 95 -6.39 8.20 2.97
C LYS A 95 -5.38 8.09 4.11
N LEU A 96 -4.84 6.91 4.36
CA LEU A 96 -3.82 6.69 5.36
C LEU A 96 -2.55 7.53 5.07
N CYS A 97 -2.03 7.47 3.85
CA CYS A 97 -0.84 8.23 3.45
C CYS A 97 -1.04 9.74 3.59
N ASN A 98 -2.19 10.27 3.18
CA ASN A 98 -2.47 11.69 3.31
C ASN A 98 -2.42 12.14 4.78
N GLU A 99 -2.98 11.35 5.69
CA GLU A 99 -2.94 11.67 7.12
C GLU A 99 -1.54 11.46 7.73
N LEU A 100 -0.80 10.44 7.31
CA LEU A 100 0.61 10.24 7.70
C LEU A 100 1.47 11.44 7.32
N LEU A 101 1.30 11.96 6.11
CA LEU A 101 2.04 13.13 5.61
C LEU A 101 1.67 14.41 6.37
N LYS A 102 0.38 14.63 6.64
CA LYS A 102 -0.08 15.77 7.45
C LYS A 102 0.52 15.76 8.85
N LYS A 103 0.60 14.60 9.48
CA LYS A 103 1.20 14.43 10.82
C LYS A 103 2.72 14.35 10.79
N ASN A 104 3.33 14.38 9.61
CA ASN A 104 4.78 14.22 9.41
C ASN A 104 5.34 12.96 10.09
N LEU A 105 4.60 11.87 10.04
CA LEU A 105 5.05 10.57 10.54
C LEU A 105 5.98 9.90 9.52
N PRO A 106 7.07 9.28 9.97
CA PRO A 106 7.95 8.52 9.09
C PRO A 106 7.18 7.48 8.28
N THR A 107 7.30 7.54 6.97
CA THR A 107 6.54 6.69 6.04
C THR A 107 7.46 6.14 4.97
N LEU A 108 7.46 4.82 4.80
CA LEU A 108 8.22 4.12 3.77
C LEU A 108 7.27 3.42 2.80
N GLY A 109 7.35 3.74 1.52
CA GLY A 109 6.66 3.01 0.46
C GLY A 109 7.58 1.96 -0.19
N ILE A 110 7.11 0.72 -0.28
CA ILE A 110 7.85 -0.37 -0.91
C ILE A 110 7.09 -0.87 -2.13
N CYS A 111 7.73 -0.89 -3.30
CA CYS A 111 7.15 -1.35 -4.57
C CYS A 111 5.84 -0.60 -4.88
N GLY A 112 4.69 -1.26 -4.77
CA GLY A 112 3.37 -0.62 -4.92
C GLY A 112 3.15 0.56 -3.98
N GLY A 113 3.70 0.53 -2.77
CA GLY A 113 3.66 1.65 -1.83
C GLY A 113 4.45 2.88 -2.32
N GLN A 114 5.60 2.67 -2.95
CA GLN A 114 6.36 3.73 -3.60
C GLN A 114 5.56 4.35 -4.76
N GLN A 115 4.94 3.51 -5.57
CA GLN A 115 4.08 3.95 -6.68
C GLN A 115 2.92 4.82 -6.18
N LEU A 116 2.27 4.40 -5.10
CA LEU A 116 1.18 5.14 -4.48
C LEU A 116 1.64 6.52 -3.99
N ILE A 117 2.76 6.60 -3.31
CA ILE A 117 3.33 7.87 -2.82
C ILE A 117 3.63 8.80 -4.00
N ASN A 118 4.19 8.29 -5.09
CA ASN A 118 4.42 9.07 -6.31
C ASN A 118 3.11 9.67 -6.83
N VAL A 119 2.03 8.89 -6.90
CA VAL A 119 0.71 9.37 -7.35
C VAL A 119 0.13 10.41 -6.39
N ILE A 120 0.26 10.22 -5.09
CA ILE A 120 -0.21 11.18 -4.07
C ILE A 120 0.48 12.55 -4.23
N TYR A 121 1.76 12.55 -4.59
CA TYR A 121 2.51 13.78 -4.88
C TYR A 121 2.28 14.34 -6.30
N GLY A 122 1.30 13.84 -7.03
CA GLY A 122 0.92 14.34 -8.36
C GLY A 122 1.67 13.69 -9.51
N GLY A 123 2.43 12.63 -9.27
CA GLY A 123 3.09 11.87 -10.31
C GLY A 123 2.15 10.92 -11.04
N SER A 124 2.61 10.39 -12.17
CA SER A 124 1.93 9.37 -12.96
C SER A 124 2.74 8.08 -13.00
N LEU A 125 2.12 7.00 -13.49
CA LEU A 125 2.73 5.69 -13.64
C LEU A 125 2.64 5.21 -15.08
N VAL A 126 3.66 4.48 -15.53
CA VAL A 126 3.59 3.67 -16.73
C VAL A 126 2.67 2.49 -16.45
N GLN A 127 1.57 2.37 -17.18
CA GLN A 127 0.54 1.36 -16.89
C GLN A 127 0.97 -0.06 -17.25
N ASP A 128 1.74 -0.20 -18.32
CA ASP A 128 2.33 -1.47 -18.77
C ASP A 128 3.69 -1.17 -19.40
N ILE A 129 4.74 -1.53 -18.68
CA ILE A 129 6.12 -1.20 -19.08
C ILE A 129 6.48 -1.82 -20.42
N GLU A 130 6.12 -3.09 -20.60
CA GLU A 130 6.44 -3.84 -21.82
C GLU A 130 5.78 -3.21 -23.05
N SER A 131 4.51 -2.81 -22.90
CA SER A 131 3.75 -2.22 -24.00
C SER A 131 4.09 -0.77 -24.28
N GLU A 132 4.34 0.05 -23.25
CA GLU A 132 4.54 1.49 -23.42
C GLU A 132 6.00 1.86 -23.73
N ILE A 133 6.97 1.19 -23.14
CA ILE A 133 8.39 1.58 -23.24
C ILE A 133 9.10 0.84 -24.37
N LYS A 134 8.55 -0.28 -24.85
CA LYS A 134 9.12 -1.10 -25.92
C LYS A 134 10.63 -1.36 -25.76
N THR A 135 11.12 -1.42 -24.55
CA THR A 135 12.48 -1.82 -24.27
C THR A 135 12.49 -3.34 -24.12
N SER A 136 13.09 -4.00 -25.08
CA SER A 136 13.57 -5.36 -24.88
C SER A 136 14.59 -5.32 -23.74
N ALA A 137 14.15 -5.67 -22.57
CA ALA A 137 15.07 -6.02 -21.50
C ALA A 137 15.52 -7.46 -21.71
#